data_ea9f7c56150754c1fd595fc85e399d13
#
_entry.id   ea9f7c56150754c1fd595fc85e399d13
#
_cell.length_a   1.000
_cell.length_b   1.000
_cell.length_c   1.000
_cell.angle_alpha   90.00
_cell.angle_beta   90.00
_cell.angle_gamma   90.00
#
_symmetry.space_group_name_H-M   'P 1'
#
loop_
_entity.id
_entity.type
_entity.pdbx_description
1 polymer ?
#
loop_
_entity_poly.entity_id
_entity_poly.type
_entity_poly.pdbx_seq_one_letter_code
_entity_poly.pdbx_strand_id
1 'polypeptide(L)'
;MKERSRNPVTKKIAHERIGVLFEQALLAFSLHPERSNRYVDIARRIAMRQRIRIDRKFRRQYCHHCYSFLVPGKNMRVRVHRGNVVVTCHSCNKKTRYHVVRPHVQSS
;
A
#
# COMPACT_ATOMS: atom_id res chain seq x y z
N MET A 1 -0.20 7.53 30.88
CA MET A 1 -0.19 7.33 29.95
C MET A 1 0.28 6.32 29.42
N LYS A 2 0.07 5.80 28.76
CA LYS A 2 0.54 4.79 28.27
C LYS A 2 1.27 4.95 27.21
N GLU A 3 2.31 4.51 27.13
CA GLU A 3 3.02 4.67 26.06
C GLU A 3 2.71 3.78 25.08
N ARG A 4 2.80 4.11 23.90
CA ARG A 4 2.67 3.26 22.86
C ARG A 4 3.66 2.32 22.87
N SER A 5 3.42 1.22 22.41
CA SER A 5 4.37 0.18 22.37
C SER A 5 5.56 0.50 21.57
N ARG A 6 6.73 0.32 22.16
CA ARG A 6 7.93 0.39 21.43
C ARG A 6 8.51 -0.97 21.38
N ASN A 7 7.80 -1.97 21.84
CA ASN A 7 8.27 -3.33 21.90
C ASN A 7 8.51 -3.86 20.50
N PRO A 8 9.71 -4.29 20.16
CA PRO A 8 10.00 -4.82 18.81
C PRO A 8 9.13 -6.01 18.43
N VAL A 9 8.78 -6.84 19.39
CA VAL A 9 7.93 -8.00 19.11
C VAL A 9 6.54 -7.54 18.69
N THR A 10 5.99 -6.57 19.38
CA THR A 10 4.67 -6.04 19.05
C THR A 10 4.68 -5.40 17.67
N LYS A 11 5.74 -4.68 17.35
CA LYS A 11 5.83 -4.05 16.04
C LYS A 11 5.99 -5.09 14.94
N LYS A 12 6.72 -6.15 15.22
CA LYS A 12 6.88 -7.22 14.23
C LYS A 12 5.55 -7.89 13.95
N ILE A 13 4.77 -8.14 15.01
CA ILE A 13 3.44 -8.73 14.84
C ILE A 13 2.55 -7.80 14.03
N ALA A 14 2.65 -6.50 14.26
CA ALA A 14 1.87 -5.53 13.51
C ALA A 14 2.23 -5.57 12.02
N HIS A 15 3.52 -5.65 11.70
CA HIS A 15 3.94 -5.75 10.31
C HIS A 15 3.40 -7.02 9.65
N GLU A 16 3.42 -8.11 10.37
CA GLU A 16 2.90 -9.37 9.85
C GLU A 16 1.40 -9.30 9.60
N ARG A 17 0.67 -8.67 10.51
CA ARG A 17 -0.75 -8.50 10.34
C ARG A 17 -1.08 -7.64 9.14
N ILE A 18 -0.35 -6.56 8.96
CA ILE A 18 -0.53 -5.69 7.81
C ILE A 18 -0.31 -6.48 6.52
N GLY A 19 0.74 -7.31 6.49
CA GLY A 19 1.01 -8.13 5.33
C GLY A 19 -0.15 -9.08 5.01
N VAL A 20 -0.70 -9.72 6.03
CA VAL A 20 -1.83 -10.61 5.84
C VAL A 20 -3.04 -9.85 5.31
N LEU A 21 -3.28 -8.64 5.81
CA LEU A 21 -4.41 -7.85 5.36
C LEU A 21 -4.29 -7.49 3.89
N PHE A 22 -3.10 -7.14 3.44
CA PHE A 22 -2.91 -6.82 2.02
C PHE A 22 -3.04 -8.07 1.15
N GLU A 23 -2.63 -9.22 1.64
CA GLU A 23 -2.84 -10.47 0.91
C GLU A 23 -4.32 -10.76 0.78
N GLN A 24 -5.07 -10.59 1.86
CA GLN A 24 -6.50 -10.80 1.84
C GLN A 24 -7.20 -9.80 0.94
N ALA A 25 -6.70 -8.56 0.92
CA ALA A 25 -7.27 -7.56 0.05
C ALA A 25 -7.13 -7.96 -1.41
N LEU A 26 -5.99 -8.50 -1.78
CA LEU A 26 -5.77 -8.94 -3.14
C LEU A 26 -6.69 -10.11 -3.50
N LEU A 27 -6.84 -11.06 -2.60
CA LEU A 27 -7.68 -12.22 -2.85
C LEU A 27 -9.15 -11.85 -2.95
N ALA A 28 -9.59 -10.88 -2.19
CA ALA A 28 -11.00 -10.49 -2.18
C ALA A 28 -11.39 -9.57 -3.33
N PHE A 29 -10.42 -8.96 -3.97
CA PHE A 29 -10.72 -7.86 -4.88
C PHE A 29 -11.65 -8.20 -6.03
N SER A 30 -11.49 -9.37 -6.62
CA SER A 30 -12.27 -9.71 -7.81
C SER A 30 -13.75 -9.91 -7.50
N LEU A 31 -14.05 -10.38 -6.30
CA LEU A 31 -15.44 -10.63 -5.92
C LEU A 31 -16.02 -9.55 -5.02
N HIS A 32 -15.19 -9.01 -4.13
CA HIS A 32 -15.65 -8.06 -3.13
C HIS A 32 -14.64 -6.93 -2.96
N PRO A 33 -14.56 -6.02 -3.93
CA PRO A 33 -13.59 -4.93 -3.82
C PRO A 33 -13.81 -4.05 -2.59
N GLU A 34 -15.02 -3.97 -2.10
CA GLU A 34 -15.26 -3.18 -0.89
C GLU A 34 -14.57 -3.81 0.32
N ARG A 35 -14.40 -5.13 0.32
CA ARG A 35 -13.66 -5.78 1.39
C ARG A 35 -12.18 -5.44 1.32
N SER A 36 -11.65 -5.35 0.11
CA SER A 36 -10.27 -4.97 -0.07
C SER A 36 -10.02 -3.59 0.51
N ASN A 37 -10.93 -2.66 0.26
CA ASN A 37 -10.80 -1.31 0.81
C ASN A 37 -10.85 -1.33 2.33
N ARG A 38 -11.68 -2.19 2.89
CA ARG A 38 -11.77 -2.31 4.33
C ARG A 38 -10.49 -2.86 4.94
N TYR A 39 -9.88 -3.84 4.28
CA TYR A 39 -8.61 -4.39 4.75
C TYR A 39 -7.51 -3.34 4.74
N VAL A 40 -7.48 -2.50 3.71
CA VAL A 40 -6.51 -1.40 3.66
C VAL A 40 -6.74 -0.45 4.84
N ASP A 41 -7.98 -0.14 5.13
CA ASP A 41 -8.31 0.76 6.23
C ASP A 41 -7.85 0.19 7.56
N ILE A 42 -8.07 -1.10 7.78
CA ILE A 42 -7.64 -1.75 9.00
C ILE A 42 -6.11 -1.73 9.09
N ALA A 43 -5.42 -2.03 7.98
CA ALA A 43 -3.96 -2.04 7.97
C ALA A 43 -3.41 -0.66 8.30
N ARG A 44 -4.01 0.39 7.75
CA ARG A 44 -3.58 1.75 8.04
C ARG A 44 -3.76 2.11 9.51
N ARG A 45 -4.85 1.65 10.10
CA ARG A 45 -5.10 1.91 11.52
C ARG A 45 -4.08 1.20 12.40
N ILE A 46 -3.72 -0.02 12.05
CA ILE A 46 -2.70 -0.76 12.79
C ILE A 46 -1.38 -0.01 12.72
N ALA A 47 -1.02 0.45 11.51
CA ALA A 47 0.24 1.16 11.34
C ALA A 47 0.28 2.44 12.16
N MET A 48 -0.81 3.19 12.17
CA MET A 48 -0.87 4.42 12.93
C MET A 48 -0.83 4.16 14.43
N ARG A 49 -1.52 3.12 14.87
CA ARG A 49 -1.53 2.81 16.30
C ARG A 49 -0.15 2.39 16.80
N GLN A 50 0.55 1.60 16.02
CA GLN A 50 1.86 1.11 16.40
C GLN A 50 3.01 2.04 16.00
N ARG A 51 2.67 3.13 15.29
CA ARG A 51 3.67 4.11 14.83
C ARG A 51 4.73 3.47 13.96
N ILE A 52 4.29 2.61 13.05
CA ILE A 52 5.19 1.98 12.09
C ILE A 52 4.78 2.39 10.69
N ARG A 53 5.69 2.22 9.75
CA ARG A 53 5.41 2.49 8.38
C ARG A 53 4.98 1.22 7.69
N ILE A 54 3.98 1.33 6.84
CA ILE A 54 3.60 0.22 5.98
C ILE A 54 4.72 0.03 4.97
N ASP A 55 5.13 -1.21 4.72
CA ASP A 55 6.19 -1.51 3.78
C ASP A 55 5.90 -0.90 2.43
N ARG A 56 6.97 -0.49 1.74
CA ARG A 56 6.84 0.15 0.44
C ARG A 56 5.99 -0.65 -0.55
N LYS A 57 6.18 -1.95 -0.59
CA LYS A 57 5.43 -2.77 -1.54
C LYS A 57 3.93 -2.70 -1.30
N PHE A 58 3.51 -2.57 -0.05
CA PHE A 58 2.09 -2.45 0.26
C PHE A 58 1.58 -1.03 0.07
N ARG A 59 2.43 -0.04 0.34
CA ARG A 59 2.03 1.35 0.15
C ARG A 59 1.68 1.66 -1.29
N ARG A 60 2.20 0.90 -2.22
CA ARG A 60 1.88 1.10 -3.64
C ARG A 60 0.65 0.35 -4.07
N GLN A 61 0.04 -0.39 -3.17
CA GLN A 61 -1.15 -1.16 -3.49
C GLN A 61 -2.44 -0.45 -3.10
N TYR A 62 -2.36 0.79 -2.66
CA TYR A 62 -3.56 1.55 -2.37
C TYR A 62 -3.35 3.02 -2.73
N CYS A 63 -4.46 3.70 -2.96
CA CYS A 63 -4.41 5.11 -3.31
C CYS A 63 -4.17 5.94 -2.06
N HIS A 64 -3.23 6.88 -2.13
CA HIS A 64 -2.93 7.69 -0.96
C HIS A 64 -3.83 8.91 -0.84
N HIS A 65 -4.81 9.02 -1.72
CA HIS A 65 -5.79 10.11 -1.67
C HIS A 65 -7.15 9.59 -1.19
N CYS A 66 -7.64 8.51 -1.76
CA CYS A 66 -8.95 7.97 -1.37
C CYS A 66 -8.83 6.63 -0.64
N TYR A 67 -7.63 6.08 -0.56
CA TYR A 67 -7.33 4.84 0.18
C TYR A 67 -8.02 3.59 -0.35
N SER A 68 -8.43 3.61 -1.60
CA SER A 68 -8.95 2.39 -2.22
C SER A 68 -7.80 1.44 -2.55
N PHE A 69 -8.04 0.16 -2.42
CA PHE A 69 -7.06 -0.83 -2.83
C PHE A 69 -6.93 -0.78 -4.35
N LEU A 70 -5.72 -0.85 -4.86
CA LEU A 70 -5.47 -0.68 -6.28
C LEU A 70 -4.90 -1.95 -6.89
N VAL A 71 -5.48 -2.37 -8.00
CA VAL A 71 -4.97 -3.51 -8.75
C VAL A 71 -4.69 -3.03 -10.18
N PRO A 72 -3.46 -3.13 -10.64
CA PRO A 72 -3.11 -2.63 -11.98
C PRO A 72 -3.98 -3.27 -13.06
N GLY A 73 -4.46 -2.43 -13.95
CA GLY A 73 -5.31 -2.90 -15.04
C GLY A 73 -6.76 -3.10 -14.67
N LYS A 74 -7.09 -3.00 -13.39
CA LYS A 74 -8.47 -3.16 -12.95
C LYS A 74 -9.06 -1.82 -12.53
N ASN A 75 -8.50 -1.21 -11.51
CA ASN A 75 -9.01 0.08 -11.05
C ASN A 75 -7.91 1.13 -10.99
N MET A 76 -6.79 0.88 -11.62
CA MET A 76 -5.74 1.88 -11.70
C MET A 76 -4.97 1.71 -13.00
N ARG A 77 -4.36 2.80 -13.44
CA ARG A 77 -3.57 2.81 -14.64
C ARG A 77 -2.15 3.17 -14.29
N VAL A 78 -1.22 2.42 -14.84
CA VAL A 78 0.20 2.65 -14.58
C VAL A 78 0.87 3.07 -15.87
N ARG A 79 1.61 4.17 -15.82
CA ARG A 79 2.36 4.63 -16.97
C ARG A 79 3.75 5.03 -16.55
N VAL A 80 4.71 4.84 -17.43
CA VAL A 80 6.07 5.29 -17.20
C VAL A 80 6.28 6.54 -18.02
N HIS A 81 6.75 7.60 -17.39
CA HIS A 81 6.96 8.85 -18.07
C HIS A 81 8.19 9.53 -17.51
N ARG A 82 9.20 9.72 -18.36
CA ARG A 82 10.42 10.40 -17.98
C ARG A 82 11.06 9.88 -16.71
N GLY A 83 11.17 8.57 -16.61
CA GLY A 83 11.81 7.94 -15.46
C GLY A 83 10.96 7.84 -14.22
N ASN A 84 9.69 8.24 -14.31
CA ASN A 84 8.77 8.12 -13.19
C ASN A 84 7.65 7.16 -13.54
N VAL A 85 7.15 6.48 -12.54
CA VAL A 85 5.96 5.67 -12.68
C VAL A 85 4.78 6.52 -12.21
N VAL A 86 3.81 6.73 -13.08
CA VAL A 86 2.63 7.52 -12.74
C VAL A 86 1.45 6.56 -12.60
N VAL A 87 0.84 6.55 -11.43
CA VAL A 87 -0.30 5.71 -11.13
C VAL A 87 -1.53 6.59 -11.04
N THR A 88 -2.56 6.27 -11.83
CA THR A 88 -3.82 7.00 -11.79
C THR A 88 -4.87 6.12 -11.17
N CYS A 89 -5.49 6.58 -10.11
CA CYS A 89 -6.56 5.86 -9.44
C CYS A 89 -7.87 6.11 -10.18
N HIS A 90 -8.59 5.05 -10.53
CA HIS A 90 -9.85 5.23 -11.24
C HIS A 90 -11.00 5.63 -10.33
N SER A 91 -10.84 5.45 -9.02
CA SER A 91 -11.88 5.85 -8.08
C SER A 91 -11.93 7.35 -7.84
N CYS A 92 -10.78 7.98 -7.69
CA CYS A 92 -10.74 9.42 -7.41
C CYS A 92 -10.05 10.22 -8.50
N ASN A 93 -9.50 9.55 -9.52
CA ASN A 93 -8.81 10.17 -10.64
C ASN A 93 -7.57 10.96 -10.29
N LYS A 94 -7.02 10.77 -9.12
CA LYS A 94 -5.79 11.43 -8.73
C LYS A 94 -4.59 10.61 -9.17
N LYS A 95 -3.50 11.28 -9.42
CA LYS A 95 -2.27 10.64 -9.87
C LYS A 95 -1.22 10.70 -8.80
N THR A 96 -0.45 9.63 -8.71
CA THR A 96 0.67 9.56 -7.80
C THR A 96 1.90 9.21 -8.61
N ARG A 97 3.01 9.88 -8.35
CA ARG A 97 4.24 9.61 -9.07
C ARG A 97 5.24 8.96 -8.16
N TYR A 98 5.89 7.93 -8.68
CA TYR A 98 6.97 7.28 -7.97
C TYR A 98 8.22 7.40 -8.81
N HIS A 99 9.29 7.84 -8.19
CA HIS A 99 10.55 7.96 -8.88
C HIS A 99 11.13 6.57 -9.09
N VAL A 100 11.51 6.26 -10.31
CA VAL A 100 12.10 4.97 -10.59
C VAL A 100 13.58 5.05 -10.35
N VAL A 101 14.05 4.32 -9.36
CA VAL A 101 15.46 4.25 -9.10
C VAL A 101 16.00 3.05 -9.83
N ARG A 102 16.87 3.28 -10.88
CA ARG A 102 17.45 2.21 -11.60
C ARG A 102 18.49 1.61 -10.81
N PRO A 103 18.54 0.39 -10.74
CA PRO A 103 19.63 -0.28 -10.08
C PRO A 103 20.85 0.06 -10.83
N HIS A 104 21.90 0.31 -10.20
CA HIS A 104 23.00 0.67 -10.86
C HIS A 104 23.58 -0.29 -11.46
N VAL A 105 23.41 -1.20 -11.29
CA VAL A 105 23.98 -2.16 -11.86
C VAL A 105 24.19 -2.22 -12.99
N GLN A 106 23.71 -1.94 -13.41
CA GLN A 106 23.84 -2.08 -14.48
C GLN A 106 24.65 -1.57 -15.01
N SER A 107 24.93 -1.31 -14.83
CA SER A 107 25.64 -0.83 -15.32
C SER A 107 26.38 -1.35 -15.74
N SER A 108 26.48 -1.74 -15.93
CA SER A 108 27.30 -2.27 -16.36
C SER A 108 27.37 -2.25 -16.88
#